data_95078c7ac52c29a9025a841f13e9b93b
#
_entry.id   95078c7ac52c29a9025a841f13e9b93b
#
_cell.length_a   1.000
_cell.length_b   1.000
_cell.length_c   1.000
_cell.angle_alpha   90.00
_cell.angle_beta   90.00
_cell.angle_gamma   90.00
#
_symmetry.space_group_name_H-M   'P 1'
#
loop_
_entity.id
_entity.type
_entity.pdbx_description
1 polymer ?
#
loop_
_entity_poly.entity_id
_entity_poly.type
_entity_poly.pdbx_seq_one_letter_code
_entity_poly.pdbx_strand_id
1 'polypeptide(L)'
;MIKKYQGRKNEKSTLKTKNKEEKKMTVLQKTGLAYYDAHYPHHNRPLWMNFLKLVRKMKPDVFVFGGDNMNMDAVDHWINDHKKVRQMEGKRVLAEYEGFKKEMLNPLEKALPKGCRKIWLDGNHEAWMELAIDKNPNGEGYWEVENNLHLKERGWETYKYGEYAKVGKILFIHGQYTNQGHAKKTVNVYEKNVVYGHDHAPQLFTKITPVENEPHTGMSLPCGCEMNPHFMRNRPHAWVNGFLVFYFTKKIFSLFPVTSIFDGKFIAPSGKRY
;
A
#
# COMPACT_ATOMS: atom_id res chain seq x y z
N MET A 1 -53.78 -2.14 57.85
CA MET A 1 -54.26 -1.29 56.74
C MET A 1 -53.16 -1.35 55.59
N ILE A 2 -53.56 -1.85 54.45
CA ILE A 2 -52.78 -2.31 53.37
C ILE A 2 -52.40 -1.11 52.51
N LYS A 3 -51.04 -0.90 52.20
CA LYS A 3 -50.61 -0.03 51.11
C LYS A 3 -50.17 -0.90 49.92
N LYS A 4 -50.92 -0.77 48.83
CA LYS A 4 -50.78 -1.45 47.60
C LYS A 4 -49.49 -0.99 46.84
N TYR A 5 -48.80 -1.96 46.33
CA TYR A 5 -47.71 -1.83 45.32
C TYR A 5 -48.22 -1.14 44.04
N GLN A 6 -47.61 -0.04 43.67
CA GLN A 6 -47.60 0.50 42.33
C GLN A 6 -46.14 0.65 41.92
N GLY A 7 -45.66 -0.25 41.08
CA GLY A 7 -44.32 -0.19 40.55
C GLY A 7 -43.99 -1.34 39.59
N ARG A 8 -44.56 -1.32 38.42
CA ARG A 8 -44.06 -2.13 37.24
C ARG A 8 -44.68 -1.62 35.95
N LYS A 9 -44.29 -0.42 35.50
CA LYS A 9 -44.61 0.02 34.12
C LYS A 9 -43.48 0.78 33.40
N ASN A 10 -42.37 1.11 34.06
CA ASN A 10 -41.33 1.94 33.42
C ASN A 10 -40.07 1.21 32.92
N GLU A 11 -39.92 -0.09 33.20
CA GLU A 11 -38.70 -0.81 32.75
C GLU A 11 -38.76 -1.31 31.30
N LYS A 12 -39.94 -1.48 30.70
CA LYS A 12 -40.07 -1.96 29.31
C LYS A 12 -39.88 -0.88 28.25
N SER A 13 -39.99 0.42 28.61
CA SER A 13 -39.78 1.52 27.65
C SER A 13 -38.31 1.90 27.48
N THR A 14 -37.51 1.78 28.54
CA THR A 14 -36.06 2.07 28.51
C THR A 14 -35.23 1.02 27.79
N LEU A 15 -35.64 -0.25 27.78
CA LEU A 15 -34.96 -1.32 27.04
C LEU A 15 -35.23 -1.23 25.52
N LYS A 16 -36.41 -0.74 25.10
CA LYS A 16 -36.71 -0.57 23.67
C LYS A 16 -36.02 0.65 23.04
N THR A 17 -35.73 1.69 23.80
CA THR A 17 -34.98 2.86 23.34
C THR A 17 -33.48 2.56 23.23
N LYS A 18 -32.88 1.84 24.18
CA LYS A 18 -31.47 1.41 24.07
C LYS A 18 -31.20 0.50 22.85
N ASN A 19 -32.11 -0.45 22.58
CA ASN A 19 -31.98 -1.32 21.38
C ASN A 19 -32.21 -0.58 20.04
N LYS A 20 -32.84 0.60 20.02
CA LYS A 20 -32.98 1.42 18.81
C LYS A 20 -31.74 2.29 18.55
N GLU A 21 -31.04 2.73 19.59
CA GLU A 21 -29.79 3.49 19.44
C GLU A 21 -28.59 2.60 19.10
N GLU A 22 -28.52 1.38 19.63
CA GLU A 22 -27.49 0.41 19.23
C GLU A 22 -27.64 -0.05 17.77
N LYS A 23 -28.82 -0.08 17.18
CA LYS A 23 -29.04 -0.37 15.76
C LYS A 23 -28.64 0.75 14.79
N LYS A 24 -28.33 1.95 15.28
CA LYS A 24 -27.95 3.11 14.45
C LYS A 24 -26.43 3.32 14.26
N MET A 25 -25.59 2.49 14.85
CA MET A 25 -24.14 2.58 14.73
C MET A 25 -23.52 1.34 14.08
N THR A 26 -24.07 0.86 12.99
CA THR A 26 -23.27 0.00 12.13
C THR A 26 -22.31 0.92 11.37
N VAL A 27 -21.19 1.24 12.00
CA VAL A 27 -20.07 1.90 11.29
C VAL A 27 -19.64 0.93 10.22
N LEU A 28 -19.93 1.24 8.96
CA LEU A 28 -19.56 0.38 7.84
C LEU A 28 -18.04 0.21 7.87
N GLN A 29 -17.60 -0.98 8.25
CA GLN A 29 -16.20 -1.39 8.14
C GLN A 29 -15.86 -1.47 6.65
N LYS A 30 -14.76 -0.84 6.28
CA LYS A 30 -14.20 -0.88 4.92
C LYS A 30 -12.97 -1.75 4.89
N THR A 31 -12.72 -2.32 3.73
CA THR A 31 -11.58 -3.19 3.47
C THR A 31 -10.61 -2.51 2.53
N GLY A 32 -9.31 -2.73 2.73
CA GLY A 32 -8.29 -2.22 1.84
C GLY A 32 -7.18 -3.23 1.60
N LEU A 33 -6.51 -3.03 0.48
CA LEU A 33 -5.30 -3.75 0.09
C LEU A 33 -4.23 -2.73 -0.29
N ALA A 34 -2.97 -3.00 0.08
CA ALA A 34 -1.84 -2.21 -0.39
C ALA A 34 -0.73 -3.14 -0.90
N TYR A 35 -0.12 -2.77 -2.02
CA TYR A 35 0.96 -3.48 -2.67
C TYR A 35 2.09 -2.51 -2.94
N TYR A 36 3.29 -2.85 -2.51
CA TYR A 36 4.47 -1.99 -2.50
C TYR A 36 5.63 -2.64 -3.23
N ASP A 37 6.53 -1.84 -3.77
CA ASP A 37 7.85 -2.26 -4.24
C ASP A 37 7.75 -3.45 -5.21
N ALA A 38 6.90 -3.32 -6.23
CA ALA A 38 6.74 -4.36 -7.26
C ALA A 38 7.94 -4.42 -8.19
N HIS A 39 8.57 -3.24 -8.45
CA HIS A 39 9.73 -3.10 -9.33
C HIS A 39 9.54 -3.79 -10.69
N TYR A 40 8.39 -3.60 -11.35
CA TYR A 40 8.20 -4.15 -12.69
C TYR A 40 9.36 -3.76 -13.60
N PRO A 41 9.97 -4.69 -14.36
CA PRO A 41 9.55 -6.06 -14.66
C PRO A 41 10.03 -7.13 -13.67
N HIS A 42 10.70 -6.75 -12.58
CA HIS A 42 11.26 -7.67 -11.59
C HIS A 42 10.27 -8.08 -10.48
N HIS A 43 8.98 -7.95 -10.72
CA HIS A 43 7.96 -8.33 -9.74
C HIS A 43 7.87 -9.85 -9.58
N ASN A 44 7.54 -10.30 -8.38
CA ASN A 44 7.26 -11.71 -8.09
C ASN A 44 5.94 -12.12 -8.78
N ARG A 45 6.02 -12.67 -9.98
CA ARG A 45 4.86 -13.05 -10.81
C ARG A 45 3.92 -14.05 -10.10
N PRO A 46 4.41 -15.13 -9.48
CA PRO A 46 3.54 -16.04 -8.73
C PRO A 46 2.77 -15.34 -7.61
N LEU A 47 3.43 -14.48 -6.81
CA LEU A 47 2.79 -13.69 -5.78
C LEU A 47 1.72 -12.77 -6.38
N TRP A 48 2.04 -12.04 -7.44
CA TRP A 48 1.12 -11.14 -8.10
C TRP A 48 -0.14 -11.87 -8.61
N MET A 49 0.02 -13.01 -9.26
CA MET A 49 -1.11 -13.81 -9.75
C MET A 49 -2.02 -14.32 -8.63
N ASN A 50 -1.44 -14.75 -7.50
CA ASN A 50 -2.20 -15.17 -6.32
C ASN A 50 -2.85 -13.97 -5.61
N PHE A 51 -2.16 -12.84 -5.54
CA PHE A 51 -2.71 -11.58 -5.03
C PHE A 51 -3.95 -11.14 -5.83
N LEU A 52 -3.92 -11.20 -7.16
CA LEU A 52 -5.09 -10.90 -7.99
C LEU A 52 -6.30 -11.81 -7.70
N LYS A 53 -6.07 -13.08 -7.33
CA LYS A 53 -7.16 -13.98 -6.88
C LYS A 53 -7.78 -13.48 -5.57
N LEU A 54 -6.94 -13.02 -4.63
CA LEU A 54 -7.38 -12.42 -3.37
C LEU A 54 -8.19 -11.14 -3.64
N VAL A 55 -7.70 -10.23 -4.49
CA VAL A 55 -8.39 -8.98 -4.88
C VAL A 55 -9.82 -9.27 -5.35
N ARG A 56 -9.97 -10.21 -6.31
CA ARG A 56 -11.29 -10.61 -6.84
C ARG A 56 -12.23 -11.16 -5.76
N LYS A 57 -11.69 -11.89 -4.80
CA LYS A 57 -12.47 -12.49 -3.72
C LYS A 57 -12.83 -11.47 -2.65
N MET A 58 -11.89 -10.61 -2.29
CA MET A 58 -12.02 -9.67 -1.18
C MET A 58 -12.82 -8.43 -1.56
N LYS A 59 -12.77 -8.01 -2.84
CA LYS A 59 -13.45 -6.82 -3.37
C LYS A 59 -13.20 -5.58 -2.51
N PRO A 60 -11.97 -5.10 -2.40
CA PRO A 60 -11.61 -4.03 -1.48
C PRO A 60 -12.29 -2.71 -1.82
N ASP A 61 -12.62 -1.91 -0.79
CA ASP A 61 -13.10 -0.54 -0.94
C ASP A 61 -11.98 0.43 -1.34
N VAL A 62 -10.73 0.11 -0.96
CA VAL A 62 -9.54 0.91 -1.25
C VAL A 62 -8.41 0.00 -1.70
N PHE A 63 -7.71 0.41 -2.73
CA PHE A 63 -6.46 -0.20 -3.18
C PHE A 63 -5.36 0.87 -3.24
N VAL A 64 -4.16 0.52 -2.74
CA VAL A 64 -2.98 1.39 -2.74
C VAL A 64 -1.83 0.69 -3.46
N PHE A 65 -1.36 1.29 -4.55
CA PHE A 65 0.00 1.06 -5.03
C PHE A 65 0.95 2.01 -4.29
N GLY A 66 1.92 1.46 -3.59
CA GLY A 66 2.70 2.15 -2.57
C GLY A 66 4.04 2.74 -3.02
N GLY A 67 4.26 2.84 -4.32
CA GLY A 67 5.51 3.32 -4.91
C GLY A 67 6.49 2.20 -5.24
N ASP A 68 7.51 2.52 -6.00
CA ASP A 68 8.44 1.59 -6.64
C ASP A 68 7.67 0.45 -7.34
N ASN A 69 6.59 0.83 -8.01
CA ASN A 69 5.74 -0.07 -8.75
C ASN A 69 6.45 -0.54 -10.03
N MET A 70 7.27 0.36 -10.61
CA MET A 70 8.13 0.09 -11.75
C MET A 70 9.60 0.29 -11.35
N ASN A 71 10.50 -0.43 -12.01
CA ASN A 71 11.93 -0.36 -11.70
C ASN A 71 12.63 0.81 -12.37
N MET A 72 12.04 1.35 -13.43
CA MET A 72 12.55 2.50 -14.18
C MET A 72 14.00 2.32 -14.65
N ASP A 73 14.34 1.11 -15.07
CA ASP A 73 15.69 0.70 -15.48
C ASP A 73 16.34 1.69 -16.47
N ALA A 74 15.55 2.24 -17.39
CA ALA A 74 16.08 3.11 -18.45
C ALA A 74 16.51 4.50 -17.95
N VAL A 75 16.04 4.92 -16.78
CA VAL A 75 16.35 6.21 -16.14
C VAL A 75 17.00 6.07 -14.77
N ASP A 76 17.34 4.85 -14.37
CA ASP A 76 18.02 4.58 -13.11
C ASP A 76 19.34 5.39 -13.03
N HIS A 77 19.36 6.39 -12.15
CA HIS A 77 20.51 7.26 -11.98
C HIS A 77 21.74 6.52 -11.44
N TRP A 78 21.56 5.48 -10.60
CA TRP A 78 22.67 4.66 -10.09
C TRP A 78 23.35 3.88 -11.21
N ILE A 79 22.59 3.42 -12.21
CA ILE A 79 23.14 2.74 -13.36
C ILE A 79 23.85 3.74 -14.27
N ASN A 80 23.20 4.86 -14.57
CA ASN A 80 23.72 5.90 -15.46
C ASN A 80 24.96 6.59 -14.89
N ASP A 81 24.91 7.02 -13.63
CA ASP A 81 26.00 7.75 -12.98
C ASP A 81 27.24 6.86 -12.79
N HIS A 82 27.04 5.56 -12.61
CA HIS A 82 28.14 4.58 -12.50
C HIS A 82 28.51 3.90 -13.81
N LYS A 83 28.04 4.39 -14.96
CA LYS A 83 28.34 3.89 -16.32
C LYS A 83 28.16 2.38 -16.47
N LYS A 84 27.12 1.81 -15.86
CA LYS A 84 26.80 0.38 -15.99
C LYS A 84 26.08 0.06 -17.30
N VAL A 85 26.70 0.42 -18.42
CA VAL A 85 26.13 0.38 -19.78
C VAL A 85 25.49 -0.98 -20.12
N ARG A 86 26.13 -2.09 -19.71
CA ARG A 86 25.59 -3.43 -19.94
C ARG A 86 24.21 -3.66 -19.31
N GLN A 87 23.93 -3.04 -18.17
CA GLN A 87 22.63 -3.15 -17.51
C GLN A 87 21.53 -2.34 -18.23
N MET A 88 21.95 -1.32 -18.99
CA MET A 88 21.07 -0.44 -19.77
C MET A 88 20.78 -0.97 -21.17
N GLU A 89 21.51 -1.98 -21.63
CA GLU A 89 21.37 -2.49 -22.99
C GLU A 89 19.93 -2.96 -23.25
N GLY A 90 19.30 -2.40 -24.28
CA GLY A 90 17.93 -2.73 -24.67
C GLY A 90 16.83 -2.18 -23.79
N LYS A 91 17.13 -1.48 -22.71
CA LYS A 91 16.11 -0.88 -21.83
C LYS A 91 15.43 0.31 -22.52
N ARG A 92 14.10 0.35 -22.41
CA ARG A 92 13.27 1.40 -23.01
C ARG A 92 12.12 1.74 -22.06
N VAL A 93 12.01 2.99 -21.67
CA VAL A 93 10.95 3.52 -20.78
C VAL A 93 9.56 3.16 -21.30
N LEU A 94 9.28 3.45 -22.57
CA LEU A 94 7.96 3.17 -23.14
C LEU A 94 7.60 1.67 -23.12
N ALA A 95 8.59 0.78 -23.33
CA ALA A 95 8.36 -0.65 -23.23
C ALA A 95 8.03 -1.09 -21.79
N GLU A 96 8.63 -0.44 -20.80
CA GLU A 96 8.34 -0.70 -19.39
C GLU A 96 6.93 -0.25 -19.03
N TYR A 97 6.50 0.95 -19.47
CA TYR A 97 5.13 1.42 -19.30
C TYR A 97 4.09 0.48 -19.92
N GLU A 98 4.31 0.09 -21.19
CA GLU A 98 3.38 -0.82 -21.87
C GLU A 98 3.32 -2.19 -21.22
N GLY A 99 4.47 -2.72 -20.81
CA GLY A 99 4.55 -3.98 -20.09
C GLY A 99 3.83 -3.91 -18.72
N PHE A 100 4.08 -2.86 -17.94
CA PHE A 100 3.40 -2.64 -16.66
C PHE A 100 1.87 -2.53 -16.84
N LYS A 101 1.42 -1.74 -17.81
CA LYS A 101 -0.02 -1.67 -18.13
C LYS A 101 -0.60 -3.06 -18.42
N LYS A 102 0.07 -3.83 -19.26
CA LYS A 102 -0.39 -5.14 -19.71
C LYS A 102 -0.39 -6.19 -18.59
N GLU A 103 0.68 -6.25 -17.79
CA GLU A 103 0.90 -7.35 -16.85
C GLU A 103 0.44 -7.03 -15.44
N MET A 104 0.38 -5.77 -15.05
CA MET A 104 0.00 -5.37 -13.70
C MET A 104 -1.26 -4.50 -13.65
N LEU A 105 -1.25 -3.34 -14.29
CA LEU A 105 -2.32 -2.35 -14.10
C LEU A 105 -3.68 -2.82 -14.63
N ASN A 106 -3.74 -3.27 -15.88
CA ASN A 106 -5.00 -3.74 -16.48
C ASN A 106 -5.57 -5.00 -15.79
N PRO A 107 -4.77 -6.04 -15.44
CA PRO A 107 -5.26 -7.18 -14.68
C PRO A 107 -5.78 -6.80 -13.29
N LEU A 108 -5.13 -5.84 -12.61
CA LEU A 108 -5.59 -5.33 -11.33
C LEU A 108 -6.93 -4.62 -11.45
N GLU A 109 -7.05 -3.65 -12.36
CA GLU A 109 -8.30 -2.91 -12.56
C GLU A 109 -9.47 -3.81 -12.91
N LYS A 110 -9.21 -4.87 -13.70
CA LYS A 110 -10.20 -5.93 -13.97
C LYS A 110 -10.57 -6.75 -12.72
N ALA A 111 -9.68 -6.84 -11.76
CA ALA A 111 -9.91 -7.58 -10.52
C ALA A 111 -10.61 -6.76 -9.44
N LEU A 112 -10.42 -5.44 -9.44
CA LEU A 112 -11.01 -4.51 -8.47
C LEU A 112 -12.52 -4.38 -8.67
N PRO A 113 -13.30 -4.19 -7.60
CA PRO A 113 -14.73 -3.91 -7.72
C PRO A 113 -14.98 -2.50 -8.28
N LYS A 114 -16.10 -2.33 -8.94
CA LYS A 114 -16.56 -1.01 -9.37
C LYS A 114 -16.73 -0.09 -8.15
N GLY A 115 -16.15 1.11 -8.21
CA GLY A 115 -16.17 2.08 -7.11
C GLY A 115 -15.07 1.91 -6.06
N CYS A 116 -14.13 0.98 -6.25
CA CYS A 116 -12.91 0.93 -5.44
C CYS A 116 -12.14 2.24 -5.56
N ARG A 117 -11.79 2.86 -4.43
CA ARG A 117 -10.87 4.00 -4.39
C ARG A 117 -9.46 3.51 -4.73
N LYS A 118 -8.87 4.05 -5.78
CA LYS A 118 -7.56 3.65 -6.30
C LYS A 118 -6.54 4.73 -5.98
N ILE A 119 -5.48 4.39 -5.26
CA ILE A 119 -4.41 5.30 -4.83
C ILE A 119 -3.11 4.83 -5.44
N TRP A 120 -2.41 5.75 -6.08
CA TRP A 120 -1.07 5.59 -6.62
C TRP A 120 -0.12 6.51 -5.88
N LEU A 121 0.91 5.96 -5.26
CA LEU A 121 2.04 6.70 -4.74
C LEU A 121 3.23 6.50 -5.68
N ASP A 122 3.93 7.56 -6.00
CA ASP A 122 5.25 7.46 -6.62
C ASP A 122 6.28 7.06 -5.56
N GLY A 123 7.15 6.11 -5.90
CA GLY A 123 8.35 5.81 -5.15
C GLY A 123 9.55 6.62 -5.68
N ASN A 124 10.72 6.31 -5.14
CA ASN A 124 11.94 6.97 -5.63
C ASN A 124 12.32 6.54 -7.05
N HIS A 125 11.90 5.35 -7.49
CA HIS A 125 12.11 4.89 -8.87
C HIS A 125 11.25 5.67 -9.86
N GLU A 126 9.98 5.90 -9.57
CA GLU A 126 9.14 6.79 -10.39
C GLU A 126 9.68 8.24 -10.37
N ALA A 127 10.20 8.71 -9.23
CA ALA A 127 10.79 10.06 -9.12
C ALA A 127 12.06 10.24 -9.94
N TRP A 128 12.77 9.16 -10.32
CA TRP A 128 13.91 9.27 -11.26
C TRP A 128 13.47 9.79 -12.63
N MET A 129 12.23 9.57 -13.02
CA MET A 129 11.70 10.15 -14.25
C MET A 129 11.62 11.66 -14.17
N GLU A 130 11.21 12.24 -13.05
CA GLU A 130 11.20 13.69 -12.84
C GLU A 130 12.64 14.23 -12.97
N LEU A 131 13.62 13.56 -12.35
CA LEU A 131 15.04 13.92 -12.51
C LEU A 131 15.55 13.83 -13.96
N ALA A 132 15.03 12.87 -14.73
CA ALA A 132 15.38 12.73 -16.15
C ALA A 132 14.78 13.87 -16.98
N ILE A 133 13.57 14.31 -16.65
CA ILE A 133 12.89 15.47 -17.28
C ILE A 133 13.63 16.76 -16.91
N ASP A 134 14.03 16.95 -15.65
CA ASP A 134 14.82 18.10 -15.22
C ASP A 134 16.13 18.23 -16.00
N LYS A 135 16.76 17.10 -16.33
CA LYS A 135 17.97 17.06 -17.18
C LYS A 135 17.67 17.26 -18.66
N ASN A 136 16.48 16.96 -19.12
CA ASN A 136 16.04 17.09 -20.49
C ASN A 136 14.56 17.55 -20.55
N PRO A 137 14.30 18.86 -20.45
CA PRO A 137 12.93 19.42 -20.39
C PRO A 137 12.06 19.12 -21.63
N ASN A 138 12.66 18.69 -22.76
CA ASN A 138 11.87 18.27 -23.92
C ASN A 138 11.03 17.00 -23.66
N GLY A 139 11.29 16.29 -22.55
CA GLY A 139 10.49 15.16 -22.11
C GLY A 139 9.20 15.52 -21.35
N GLU A 140 9.07 16.79 -20.93
CA GLU A 140 7.90 17.24 -20.18
C GLU A 140 6.60 17.03 -20.97
N GLY A 141 5.59 16.48 -20.30
CA GLY A 141 4.32 16.09 -20.91
C GLY A 141 4.30 14.71 -21.58
N TYR A 142 5.47 14.13 -21.86
CA TYR A 142 5.60 12.87 -22.59
C TYR A 142 6.18 11.72 -21.76
N TRP A 143 7.04 12.02 -20.79
CA TRP A 143 7.77 10.96 -20.08
C TRP A 143 7.18 10.61 -18.72
N GLU A 144 6.35 11.45 -18.15
CA GLU A 144 5.79 11.26 -16.81
C GLU A 144 5.03 9.94 -16.70
N VAL A 145 5.20 9.28 -15.57
CA VAL A 145 4.52 8.03 -15.23
C VAL A 145 3.00 8.19 -15.31
N GLU A 146 2.48 9.26 -14.74
CA GLU A 146 1.05 9.54 -14.68
C GLU A 146 0.44 9.62 -16.08
N ASN A 147 1.10 10.34 -17.02
CA ASN A 147 0.64 10.54 -18.39
C ASN A 147 0.69 9.22 -19.18
N ASN A 148 1.80 8.49 -19.11
CA ASN A 148 1.99 7.25 -19.86
C ASN A 148 1.10 6.11 -19.38
N LEU A 149 0.79 6.05 -18.10
CA LEU A 149 -0.13 5.07 -17.53
C LEU A 149 -1.60 5.54 -17.57
N HIS A 150 -1.86 6.79 -17.97
CA HIS A 150 -3.19 7.40 -17.98
C HIS A 150 -3.88 7.33 -16.62
N LEU A 151 -3.16 7.56 -15.53
CA LEU A 151 -3.63 7.31 -14.18
C LEU A 151 -4.87 8.13 -13.82
N LYS A 152 -4.90 9.42 -14.17
CA LYS A 152 -6.06 10.29 -13.91
C LYS A 152 -7.30 9.86 -14.66
N GLU A 153 -7.18 9.58 -15.95
CA GLU A 153 -8.30 9.11 -16.79
C GLU A 153 -8.84 7.78 -16.32
N ARG A 154 -7.97 6.93 -15.77
CA ARG A 154 -8.34 5.66 -15.16
C ARG A 154 -8.95 5.81 -13.76
N GLY A 155 -8.98 7.04 -13.20
CA GLY A 155 -9.55 7.36 -11.90
C GLY A 155 -8.68 6.96 -10.71
N TRP A 156 -7.35 7.00 -10.87
CA TRP A 156 -6.40 6.90 -9.78
C TRP A 156 -6.18 8.27 -9.12
N GLU A 157 -6.11 8.29 -7.81
CA GLU A 157 -5.58 9.43 -7.05
C GLU A 157 -4.05 9.28 -7.01
N THR A 158 -3.33 10.25 -7.53
CA THR A 158 -1.87 10.21 -7.64
C THR A 158 -1.20 11.12 -6.61
N TYR A 159 -0.11 10.64 -6.04
CA TYR A 159 0.69 11.33 -5.03
C TYR A 159 2.16 11.20 -5.41
N LYS A 160 2.88 12.31 -5.46
CA LYS A 160 4.30 12.34 -5.78
C LYS A 160 5.17 11.75 -4.66
N TYR A 161 6.39 11.35 -5.00
CA TYR A 161 7.36 10.91 -4.00
C TYR A 161 7.54 11.95 -2.90
N GLY A 162 7.40 11.51 -1.65
CA GLY A 162 7.42 12.40 -0.48
C GLY A 162 6.05 12.88 -0.01
N GLU A 163 5.01 12.75 -0.83
CA GLU A 163 3.63 13.02 -0.43
C GLU A 163 3.00 11.82 0.29
N TYR A 164 1.81 12.02 0.84
CA TYR A 164 1.07 10.96 1.52
C TYR A 164 -0.40 10.90 1.08
N ALA A 165 -0.93 9.70 1.02
CA ALA A 165 -2.36 9.45 0.90
C ALA A 165 -2.96 9.12 2.28
N LYS A 166 -4.13 9.67 2.58
CA LYS A 166 -4.83 9.41 3.84
C LYS A 166 -6.02 8.49 3.65
N VAL A 167 -6.07 7.40 4.43
CA VAL A 167 -7.19 6.47 4.50
C VAL A 167 -7.60 6.27 5.97
N GLY A 168 -8.71 6.83 6.39
CA GLY A 168 -9.10 6.85 7.79
C GLY A 168 -8.06 7.55 8.66
N LYS A 169 -7.47 6.83 9.62
CA LYS A 169 -6.39 7.31 10.49
C LYS A 169 -4.98 6.86 10.04
N ILE A 170 -4.86 6.30 8.85
CA ILE A 170 -3.62 5.78 8.32
C ILE A 170 -3.11 6.71 7.23
N LEU A 171 -1.82 7.05 7.27
CA LEU A 171 -1.09 7.67 6.18
C LEU A 171 -0.34 6.58 5.42
N PHE A 172 -0.47 6.59 4.11
CA PHE A 172 0.29 5.76 3.19
C PHE A 172 1.32 6.65 2.50
N ILE A 173 2.59 6.27 2.58
CA ILE A 173 3.72 6.93 1.92
C ILE A 173 4.55 5.85 1.23
N HIS A 174 5.48 6.23 0.34
CA HIS A 174 6.42 5.22 -0.16
C HIS A 174 7.43 4.82 0.92
N GLY A 175 8.03 5.75 1.60
CA GLY A 175 9.10 5.56 2.56
C GLY A 175 10.35 6.37 2.18
N GLN A 176 11.23 6.61 3.17
CA GLN A 176 12.44 7.41 2.97
C GLN A 176 13.63 6.90 3.79
N TYR A 177 13.38 6.00 4.73
CA TYR A 177 14.40 5.55 5.68
C TYR A 177 14.65 4.05 5.54
N THR A 178 15.93 3.68 5.45
CA THR A 178 16.39 2.28 5.28
C THR A 178 17.31 1.82 6.43
N ASN A 179 17.61 2.69 7.41
CA ASN A 179 18.47 2.37 8.53
C ASN A 179 17.79 1.47 9.55
N GLN A 180 18.56 0.76 10.36
CA GLN A 180 18.03 -0.02 11.47
C GLN A 180 17.11 0.83 12.35
N GLY A 181 15.88 0.37 12.59
CA GLY A 181 14.86 1.11 13.35
C GLY A 181 14.16 2.20 12.55
N HIS A 182 14.11 2.08 11.20
CA HIS A 182 13.41 3.03 10.33
C HIS A 182 11.92 3.19 10.69
N ALA A 183 11.23 2.15 11.19
CA ALA A 183 9.85 2.27 11.67
C ALA A 183 9.71 3.24 12.84
N LYS A 184 10.63 3.19 13.82
CA LYS A 184 10.69 4.14 14.94
C LYS A 184 10.96 5.56 14.46
N LYS A 185 11.90 5.73 13.53
CA LYS A 185 12.22 7.04 12.94
C LYS A 185 11.02 7.62 12.21
N THR A 186 10.33 6.83 11.38
CA THR A 186 9.14 7.24 10.65
C THR A 186 8.05 7.72 11.60
N VAL A 187 7.71 6.94 12.65
CA VAL A 187 6.70 7.37 13.64
C VAL A 187 7.09 8.67 14.33
N ASN A 188 8.36 8.83 14.69
CA ASN A 188 8.81 10.05 15.37
C ASN A 188 8.73 11.30 14.50
N VAL A 189 8.91 11.15 13.19
CA VAL A 189 8.84 12.27 12.23
C VAL A 189 7.41 12.63 11.90
N TYR A 190 6.56 11.63 11.63
CA TYR A 190 5.19 11.89 11.20
C TYR A 190 4.20 12.09 12.35
N GLU A 191 4.48 11.54 13.53
CA GLU A 191 3.58 11.53 14.70
C GLU A 191 2.15 11.09 14.35
N LYS A 192 2.04 10.08 13.47
CA LYS A 192 0.81 9.49 12.96
C LYS A 192 0.98 8.00 12.72
N ASN A 193 -0.14 7.34 12.37
CA ASN A 193 -0.08 5.97 11.87
C ASN A 193 0.37 6.00 10.43
N VAL A 194 1.51 5.38 10.14
CA VAL A 194 2.15 5.41 8.82
C VAL A 194 2.42 4.01 8.33
N VAL A 195 1.99 3.72 7.10
CA VAL A 195 2.31 2.49 6.36
C VAL A 195 3.18 2.86 5.17
N TYR A 196 4.26 2.11 4.94
CA TYR A 196 5.24 2.42 3.90
C TYR A 196 6.00 1.17 3.42
N GLY A 197 6.71 1.29 2.30
CA GLY A 197 7.59 0.27 1.70
C GLY A 197 9.05 0.68 1.70
N HIS A 198 9.69 0.69 0.53
CA HIS A 198 11.02 1.19 0.21
C HIS A 198 12.20 0.32 0.68
N ASP A 199 12.22 -0.13 1.94
CA ASP A 199 13.33 -0.94 2.49
C ASP A 199 13.17 -2.44 2.22
N HIS A 200 11.97 -2.86 1.81
CA HIS A 200 11.57 -4.26 1.55
C HIS A 200 11.67 -5.17 2.80
N ALA A 201 12.12 -4.63 3.93
CA ALA A 201 12.25 -5.34 5.21
C ALA A 201 11.13 -4.92 6.15
N PRO A 202 10.20 -5.82 6.50
CA PRO A 202 9.10 -5.49 7.39
C PRO A 202 9.58 -5.08 8.77
N GLN A 203 9.10 -3.94 9.25
CA GLN A 203 9.28 -3.48 10.62
C GLN A 203 7.98 -2.93 11.18
N LEU A 204 7.78 -3.09 12.47
CA LEU A 204 6.66 -2.54 13.20
C LEU A 204 7.16 -1.81 14.45
N PHE A 205 6.71 -0.58 14.63
CA PHE A 205 6.96 0.17 15.85
C PHE A 205 5.71 0.94 16.25
N THR A 206 5.34 0.87 17.53
CA THR A 206 4.21 1.63 18.06
C THR A 206 4.70 2.52 19.20
N LYS A 207 4.35 3.78 19.13
CA LYS A 207 4.63 4.81 20.16
C LYS A 207 3.31 5.23 20.79
N ILE A 208 3.28 5.29 22.10
CA ILE A 208 2.23 5.95 22.87
C ILE A 208 2.87 6.97 23.79
N THR A 209 2.24 8.12 23.94
CA THR A 209 2.69 9.14 24.89
C THR A 209 1.74 9.25 26.07
N PRO A 210 2.23 9.56 27.28
CA PRO A 210 1.35 9.72 28.44
C PRO A 210 0.31 10.84 28.29
N VAL A 211 0.55 11.78 27.36
CA VAL A 211 -0.29 12.96 27.15
C VAL A 211 -1.42 12.66 26.16
N GLU A 212 -1.14 11.95 25.08
CA GLU A 212 -2.09 11.77 23.98
C GLU A 212 -2.95 10.52 24.10
N ASN A 213 -2.55 9.50 24.87
CA ASN A 213 -3.23 8.21 25.03
C ASN A 213 -3.65 7.51 23.69
N GLU A 214 -3.23 8.04 22.54
CA GLU A 214 -3.49 7.46 21.21
C GLU A 214 -2.20 6.88 20.64
N PRO A 215 -2.15 5.58 20.33
CA PRO A 215 -0.94 4.99 19.77
C PRO A 215 -0.73 5.44 18.31
N HIS A 216 0.52 5.77 17.98
CA HIS A 216 0.99 5.98 16.63
C HIS A 216 1.84 4.80 16.19
N THR A 217 1.51 4.21 15.05
CA THR A 217 2.15 3.00 14.56
C THR A 217 2.84 3.27 13.22
N GLY A 218 4.13 2.93 13.11
CA GLY A 218 4.86 2.85 11.85
C GLY A 218 5.01 1.40 11.43
N MET A 219 4.60 1.08 10.21
CA MET A 219 4.67 -0.26 9.64
C MET A 219 5.34 -0.20 8.26
N SER A 220 6.55 -0.78 8.17
CA SER A 220 7.17 -1.09 6.90
C SER A 220 6.61 -2.40 6.35
N LEU A 221 6.34 -2.43 5.07
CA LEU A 221 5.71 -3.57 4.40
C LEU A 221 6.72 -4.46 3.69
N PRO A 222 6.36 -5.73 3.49
CA PRO A 222 7.05 -6.59 2.55
C PRO A 222 6.87 -6.08 1.11
N CYS A 223 7.79 -6.46 0.21
CA CYS A 223 7.81 -6.03 -1.18
C CYS A 223 7.11 -7.02 -2.13
N GLY A 224 6.74 -6.51 -3.30
CA GLY A 224 6.19 -7.28 -4.41
C GLY A 224 7.20 -7.78 -5.42
N CYS A 225 8.49 -7.43 -5.30
CA CYS A 225 9.53 -7.81 -6.26
C CYS A 225 10.05 -9.23 -6.04
N GLU A 226 10.78 -9.77 -7.00
CA GLU A 226 11.51 -11.02 -6.83
C GLU A 226 12.66 -10.85 -5.82
N MET A 227 13.02 -11.95 -5.12
CA MET A 227 13.98 -11.87 -4.01
C MET A 227 15.43 -11.70 -4.47
N ASN A 228 15.78 -12.12 -5.67
CA ASN A 228 17.12 -11.99 -6.23
C ASN A 228 17.09 -11.47 -7.66
N PRO A 229 16.65 -10.22 -7.87
CA PRO A 229 16.77 -9.61 -9.19
C PRO A 229 18.25 -9.50 -9.58
N HIS A 230 18.55 -9.53 -10.87
CA HIS A 230 19.90 -9.61 -11.37
C HIS A 230 20.85 -8.50 -10.84
N PHE A 231 20.31 -7.33 -10.51
CA PHE A 231 21.08 -6.22 -9.95
C PHE A 231 21.53 -6.45 -8.50
N MET A 232 20.86 -7.33 -7.75
CA MET A 232 21.25 -7.69 -6.39
C MET A 232 22.48 -8.58 -6.32
N ARG A 233 22.79 -9.33 -7.39
CA ARG A 233 23.98 -10.20 -7.47
C ARG A 233 24.15 -11.13 -6.27
N ASN A 234 23.05 -11.71 -5.79
CA ASN A 234 23.00 -12.59 -4.62
C ASN A 234 23.53 -11.96 -3.30
N ARG A 235 23.48 -10.64 -3.17
CA ARG A 235 23.84 -9.99 -1.91
C ARG A 235 22.85 -10.40 -0.82
N PRO A 236 23.33 -10.71 0.41
CA PRO A 236 22.44 -10.93 1.54
C PRO A 236 21.60 -9.70 1.82
N HIS A 237 20.31 -9.91 2.06
CA HIS A 237 19.35 -8.86 2.38
C HIS A 237 18.24 -9.39 3.31
N ALA A 238 17.48 -8.47 3.90
CA ALA A 238 16.37 -8.79 4.79
C ALA A 238 14.99 -8.66 4.09
N TRP A 239 14.95 -8.71 2.77
CA TRP A 239 13.73 -8.56 2.00
C TRP A 239 12.74 -9.69 2.27
N VAL A 240 11.47 -9.34 2.27
CA VAL A 240 10.37 -10.29 2.45
C VAL A 240 9.30 -9.99 1.41
N ASN A 241 8.82 -11.02 0.72
CA ASN A 241 7.70 -10.87 -0.20
C ASN A 241 6.36 -10.79 0.52
N GLY A 242 5.46 -9.95 0.01
CA GLY A 242 4.10 -9.86 0.53
C GLY A 242 3.38 -8.57 0.17
N PHE A 243 2.39 -8.26 0.98
CA PHE A 243 1.49 -7.11 0.81
C PHE A 243 0.72 -6.84 2.10
N LEU A 244 -0.14 -5.81 2.11
CA LEU A 244 -0.99 -5.50 3.26
C LEU A 244 -2.47 -5.75 2.95
N VAL A 245 -3.15 -6.40 3.90
CA VAL A 245 -4.60 -6.38 4.06
C VAL A 245 -4.92 -5.46 5.23
N PHE A 246 -5.89 -4.56 5.09
CA PHE A 246 -6.30 -3.72 6.20
C PHE A 246 -7.80 -3.50 6.25
N TYR A 247 -8.31 -3.33 7.46
CA TYR A 247 -9.70 -3.01 7.73
C TYR A 247 -9.75 -1.68 8.44
N PHE A 248 -10.72 -0.84 8.12
CA PHE A 248 -10.79 0.49 8.71
C PHE A 248 -12.19 1.07 8.75
N THR A 249 -12.36 2.00 9.67
CA THR A 249 -13.46 2.94 9.75
C THR A 249 -12.88 4.36 9.81
N LYS A 250 -13.70 5.36 10.04
CA LYS A 250 -13.19 6.72 10.31
C LYS A 250 -12.33 6.82 11.58
N LYS A 251 -12.53 5.92 12.57
CA LYS A 251 -11.94 6.04 13.91
C LYS A 251 -10.93 4.95 14.26
N ILE A 252 -11.12 3.74 13.75
CA ILE A 252 -10.31 2.56 14.08
C ILE A 252 -9.84 1.85 12.81
N PHE A 253 -8.74 1.12 12.93
CA PHE A 253 -8.19 0.31 11.85
C PHE A 253 -7.45 -0.91 12.40
N SER A 254 -7.24 -1.90 11.55
CA SER A 254 -6.37 -3.06 11.80
C SER A 254 -5.53 -3.34 10.57
N LEU A 255 -4.23 -3.58 10.77
CA LEU A 255 -3.25 -3.84 9.72
C LEU A 255 -2.80 -5.30 9.80
N PHE A 256 -2.83 -6.00 8.67
CA PHE A 256 -2.45 -7.40 8.55
C PHE A 256 -1.41 -7.52 7.41
N PRO A 257 -0.11 -7.35 7.69
CA PRO A 257 0.92 -7.65 6.71
C PRO A 257 0.88 -9.14 6.42
N VAL A 258 0.76 -9.48 5.15
CA VAL A 258 0.72 -10.85 4.66
C VAL A 258 2.06 -11.14 4.00
N THR A 259 2.81 -12.09 4.56
CA THR A 259 4.07 -12.54 3.98
C THR A 259 3.82 -13.74 3.07
N SER A 260 4.54 -13.78 1.96
CA SER A 260 4.56 -14.90 1.02
C SER A 260 5.85 -15.67 1.21
N ILE A 261 5.73 -16.95 1.46
CA ILE A 261 6.85 -17.88 1.57
C ILE A 261 6.72 -18.84 0.38
N PHE A 262 7.79 -19.01 -0.40
CA PHE A 262 7.88 -19.92 -1.55
C PHE A 262 6.76 -19.75 -2.62
N ASP A 263 7.17 -19.62 -3.85
CA ASP A 263 6.31 -19.62 -5.05
C ASP A 263 5.11 -18.67 -5.01
N GLY A 264 5.21 -17.58 -4.25
CA GLY A 264 4.15 -16.58 -4.17
C GLY A 264 2.89 -17.04 -3.44
N LYS A 265 2.95 -18.14 -2.69
CA LYS A 265 1.81 -18.64 -1.89
C LYS A 265 1.74 -17.91 -0.55
N PHE A 266 0.53 -17.70 -0.06
CA PHE A 266 0.28 -17.07 1.24
C PHE A 266 -1.04 -17.53 1.85
N ILE A 267 -1.21 -17.25 3.15
CA ILE A 267 -2.46 -17.40 3.87
C ILE A 267 -3.01 -16.01 4.17
N ALA A 268 -4.20 -15.71 3.68
CA ALA A 268 -4.88 -14.45 3.94
C ALA A 268 -5.38 -14.37 5.40
N PRO A 269 -5.69 -13.17 5.94
CA PRO A 269 -6.23 -13.02 7.30
C PRO A 269 -7.51 -13.82 7.56
N SER A 270 -8.25 -14.18 6.52
CA SER A 270 -9.41 -15.08 6.60
C SER A 270 -9.05 -16.56 6.83
N GLY A 271 -7.77 -16.91 6.90
CA GLY A 271 -7.29 -18.30 6.96
C GLY A 271 -7.24 -19.02 5.61
N LYS A 272 -7.70 -18.38 4.52
CA LYS A 272 -7.69 -18.99 3.20
C LYS A 272 -6.31 -18.95 2.56
N ARG A 273 -5.88 -20.08 1.98
CA ARG A 273 -4.65 -20.20 1.20
C ARG A 273 -4.87 -19.79 -0.26
N TYR A 274 -3.88 -19.15 -0.81
CA TYR A 274 -3.81 -18.71 -2.21
C TYR A 274 -2.52 -19.18 -2.84
#